data_2c910f7379996166afcb9c9078b78764
#
_entry.id   2c910f7379996166afcb9c9078b78764
#
_cell.length_a   1.000
_cell.length_b   1.000
_cell.length_c   1.000
_cell.angle_alpha   90.00
_cell.angle_beta   90.00
_cell.angle_gamma   90.00
#
_symmetry.space_group_name_H-M   'P 1'
#
loop_
_entity.id
_entity.type
_entity.pdbx_description
1 polymer ?
#
loop_
_entity_poly.entity_id
_entity_poly.type
_entity_poly.pdbx_seq_one_letter_code
_entity_poly.pdbx_strand_id
1 'polypeptide(L)'
;MFSLNASQQFYLCTSSTDMRKGFDSLCGLVSSQMGRDPLCGEVFIFMNKSRTVIKLLHWERGGLVIYHKRLEKNRFTLPRYDATRKSYSISWHDLVLMVEGISLEKTTRKKRLEISYKTA
;
A
#
# COMPACT_ATOMS: atom_id res chain seq x y z
N MET A 1 4.07 3.85 11.15
CA MET A 1 4.84 2.86 10.37
C MET A 1 6.27 2.89 10.83
N PHE A 2 6.53 2.21 11.85
CA PHE A 2 7.72 2.38 12.56
C PHE A 2 8.97 2.16 11.79
N SER A 3 9.17 1.13 11.09
CA SER A 3 10.43 0.86 10.41
C SER A 3 10.43 1.18 8.94
N LEU A 4 9.38 1.78 8.43
CA LEU A 4 9.26 2.03 7.00
C LEU A 4 9.87 3.37 6.64
N ASN A 5 10.59 3.41 5.53
CA ASN A 5 11.21 4.64 5.05
C ASN A 5 11.44 4.57 3.55
N ALA A 6 11.93 5.67 2.99
CA ALA A 6 12.07 5.81 1.55
C ALA A 6 13.10 4.87 0.92
N SER A 7 13.96 4.27 1.71
CA SER A 7 14.98 3.38 1.14
C SER A 7 14.46 1.98 0.87
N GLN A 8 13.26 1.66 1.30
CA GLN A 8 12.69 0.34 1.11
C GLN A 8 11.93 0.24 -0.20
N GLN A 9 11.69 -0.98 -0.65
CA GLN A 9 10.90 -1.23 -1.84
C GLN A 9 9.48 -1.59 -1.42
N PHE A 10 8.50 -1.04 -2.12
CA PHE A 10 7.09 -1.25 -1.81
C PHE A 10 6.38 -1.84 -3.01
N TYR A 11 5.66 -2.93 -2.81
CA TYR A 11 4.98 -3.63 -3.89
C TYR A 11 3.49 -3.77 -3.57
N LEU A 12 2.66 -3.33 -4.50
CA LEU A 12 1.22 -3.42 -4.37
C LEU A 12 0.73 -4.72 -4.99
N CYS A 13 -0.07 -5.48 -4.25
CA CYS A 13 -0.75 -6.63 -4.80
C CYS A 13 -1.93 -6.10 -5.62
N THR A 14 -1.96 -6.40 -6.91
CA THR A 14 -2.93 -5.78 -7.81
C THR A 14 -4.31 -6.40 -7.75
N SER A 15 -4.46 -7.56 -7.14
CA SER A 15 -5.79 -8.14 -6.94
C SER A 15 -6.28 -7.82 -5.53
N SER A 16 -7.59 -7.75 -5.36
CA SER A 16 -8.16 -7.47 -4.04
C SER A 16 -7.91 -8.63 -3.10
N THR A 17 -7.78 -8.34 -1.83
CA THR A 17 -7.43 -9.31 -0.80
C THR A 17 -8.50 -9.37 0.27
N ASP A 18 -8.79 -10.56 0.73
CA ASP A 18 -9.68 -10.77 1.86
C ASP A 18 -8.93 -10.33 3.12
N MET A 19 -9.46 -9.34 3.81
CA MET A 19 -8.79 -8.74 4.96
C MET A 19 -8.81 -9.60 6.22
N ARG A 20 -9.42 -10.79 6.15
CA ARG A 20 -9.32 -11.74 7.25
C ARG A 20 -7.98 -12.47 7.24
N LYS A 21 -7.24 -12.37 6.15
CA LYS A 21 -5.94 -13.03 6.04
C LYS A 21 -4.92 -12.39 6.98
N GLY A 22 -4.20 -13.25 7.68
CA GLY A 22 -3.15 -12.82 8.61
C GLY A 22 -1.77 -13.10 8.05
N PHE A 23 -0.80 -13.26 8.94
CA PHE A 23 0.61 -13.38 8.55
C PHE A 23 0.88 -14.47 7.53
N ASP A 24 0.50 -15.71 7.84
CA ASP A 24 0.82 -16.83 6.97
C ASP A 24 0.12 -16.74 5.63
N SER A 25 -1.16 -16.36 5.65
CA SER A 25 -1.94 -16.27 4.42
C SER A 25 -1.41 -15.16 3.52
N LEU A 26 -1.03 -14.03 4.10
CA LEU A 26 -0.47 -12.94 3.31
C LEU A 26 0.90 -13.32 2.75
N CYS A 27 1.71 -14.01 3.52
CA CYS A 27 2.99 -14.52 3.01
C CYS A 27 2.74 -15.45 1.82
N GLY A 28 1.71 -16.29 1.91
CA GLY A 28 1.34 -17.15 0.80
C GLY A 28 0.98 -16.38 -0.46
N LEU A 29 0.28 -15.25 -0.30
CA LEU A 29 -0.06 -14.41 -1.45
C LEU A 29 1.19 -13.76 -2.06
N VAL A 30 2.13 -13.33 -1.23
CA VAL A 30 3.36 -12.75 -1.74
C VAL A 30 4.08 -13.76 -2.62
N SER A 31 4.19 -15.01 -2.17
CA SER A 31 4.86 -16.04 -2.91
C SER A 31 4.07 -16.45 -4.16
N SER A 32 2.78 -16.74 -4.01
CA SER A 32 2.01 -17.33 -5.09
C SER A 32 1.47 -16.31 -6.09
N GLN A 33 1.06 -15.14 -5.64
CA GLN A 33 0.48 -14.16 -6.54
C GLN A 33 1.44 -13.06 -6.95
N MET A 34 2.35 -12.67 -6.08
CA MET A 34 3.27 -11.60 -6.41
C MET A 34 4.62 -12.11 -6.90
N GLY A 35 4.90 -13.40 -6.70
CA GLY A 35 6.16 -13.99 -7.15
C GLY A 35 7.37 -13.45 -6.41
N ARG A 36 7.20 -13.10 -5.13
CA ARG A 36 8.28 -12.55 -4.33
C ARG A 36 8.45 -13.29 -3.02
N ASP A 37 9.54 -13.01 -2.34
CA ASP A 37 9.85 -13.63 -1.06
C ASP A 37 9.33 -12.74 0.08
N PRO A 38 8.38 -13.20 0.88
CA PRO A 38 7.84 -12.36 1.95
C PRO A 38 8.84 -12.04 3.05
N LEU A 39 9.96 -12.73 3.12
CA LEU A 39 10.95 -12.52 4.16
C LEU A 39 12.17 -11.71 3.70
N CYS A 40 12.05 -11.05 2.56
CA CYS A 40 13.20 -10.35 1.99
C CYS A 40 13.40 -8.93 2.52
N GLY A 41 12.49 -8.45 3.36
CA GLY A 41 12.60 -7.07 3.87
C GLY A 41 11.85 -6.05 3.05
N GLU A 42 11.27 -6.45 1.93
CA GLU A 42 10.42 -5.56 1.13
C GLU A 42 9.05 -5.43 1.81
N VAL A 43 8.32 -4.40 1.44
CA VAL A 43 7.00 -4.14 2.01
C VAL A 43 5.94 -4.49 0.99
N PHE A 44 4.95 -5.27 1.40
CA PHE A 44 3.90 -5.73 0.50
C PHE A 44 2.57 -5.14 0.93
N ILE A 45 1.83 -4.59 -0.03
CA ILE A 45 0.62 -3.82 0.22
C ILE A 45 -0.60 -4.56 -0.29
N PHE A 46 -1.58 -4.73 0.56
CA PHE A 46 -2.83 -5.42 0.22
C PHE A 46 -4.02 -4.55 0.55
N MET A 47 -5.03 -4.56 -0.31
CA MET A 47 -6.27 -3.83 -0.07
C MET A 47 -7.46 -4.71 -0.32
N ASN A 48 -8.56 -4.42 0.36
CA ASN A 48 -9.82 -5.09 0.09
C ASN A 48 -10.44 -4.49 -1.18
N LYS A 49 -11.49 -5.13 -1.68
CA LYS A 49 -12.10 -4.72 -2.93
C LYS A 49 -12.64 -3.29 -2.89
N SER A 50 -13.21 -2.90 -1.77
CA SER A 50 -13.77 -1.55 -1.64
C SER A 50 -12.73 -0.48 -1.34
N ARG A 51 -11.49 -0.88 -1.13
CA ARG A 51 -10.38 0.04 -0.81
C ARG A 51 -10.62 0.86 0.45
N THR A 52 -11.21 0.21 1.44
CA THR A 52 -11.44 0.84 2.73
C THR A 52 -10.49 0.31 3.80
N VAL A 53 -9.83 -0.82 3.52
CA VAL A 53 -8.87 -1.42 4.44
C VAL A 53 -7.58 -1.73 3.71
N ILE A 54 -6.46 -1.38 4.32
CA ILE A 54 -5.14 -1.64 3.77
C ILE A 54 -4.31 -2.40 4.80
N LYS A 55 -3.52 -3.35 4.35
CA LYS A 55 -2.54 -4.04 5.18
C LYS A 55 -1.19 -3.96 4.50
N LEU A 56 -0.17 -3.64 5.28
CA LEU A 56 1.23 -3.65 4.80
C LEU A 56 1.95 -4.75 5.55
N LEU A 57 2.51 -5.71 4.83
CA LEU A 57 3.24 -6.83 5.41
C LEU A 57 4.72 -6.58 5.25
N HIS A 58 5.48 -6.75 6.31
CA HIS A 58 6.89 -6.43 6.29
C HIS A 58 7.67 -7.32 7.26
N TRP A 59 8.74 -7.93 6.78
CA TRP A 59 9.65 -8.71 7.63
C TRP A 59 10.73 -7.78 8.18
N GLU A 60 10.87 -7.73 9.49
CA GLU A 60 11.93 -6.93 10.08
C GLU A 60 12.46 -7.60 11.34
N ARG A 61 13.76 -7.68 11.44
CA ARG A 61 14.45 -8.15 12.65
C ARG A 61 13.89 -9.46 13.21
N GLY A 62 13.71 -10.44 12.34
CA GLY A 62 13.31 -11.76 12.76
C GLY A 62 11.84 -11.94 13.02
N GLY A 63 11.01 -11.01 12.58
CA GLY A 63 9.57 -11.12 12.75
C GLY A 63 8.80 -10.47 11.63
N LEU A 64 7.54 -10.87 11.50
CA LEU A 64 6.65 -10.26 10.54
C LEU A 64 5.79 -9.21 11.23
N VAL A 65 5.61 -8.09 10.56
CA VAL A 65 4.78 -6.99 11.06
C VAL A 65 3.69 -6.72 10.03
N ILE A 66 2.48 -6.49 10.49
CA ILE A 66 1.38 -6.04 9.65
C ILE A 66 0.91 -4.70 10.15
N TYR A 67 0.97 -3.70 9.28
CA TYR A 67 0.34 -2.42 9.53
C TYR A 67 -1.06 -2.51 8.94
N HIS A 68 -2.09 -2.22 9.73
CA HIS A 68 -3.46 -2.43 9.32
C HIS A 68 -4.25 -1.16 9.60
N LYS A 69 -4.85 -0.60 8.56
CA LYS A 69 -5.63 0.63 8.70
C LYS A 69 -6.96 0.49 7.98
N ARG A 70 -8.03 0.90 8.65
CA ARG A 70 -9.37 0.96 8.06
C ARG A 70 -9.82 2.42 8.06
N LEU A 71 -10.26 2.88 6.90
CA LEU A 71 -10.78 4.23 6.79
C LEU A 71 -12.23 4.27 7.28
N GLU A 72 -12.56 5.29 8.05
CA GLU A 72 -13.93 5.48 8.52
C GLU A 72 -14.79 6.13 7.44
N LYS A 73 -14.16 6.89 6.55
CA LYS A 73 -14.84 7.53 5.43
C LYS A 73 -13.97 7.46 4.21
N ASN A 74 -14.60 7.48 3.04
CA ASN A 74 -13.90 7.48 1.76
C ASN A 74 -13.14 6.19 1.49
N ARG A 75 -12.27 6.21 0.54
CA ARG A 75 -11.50 5.04 0.10
C ARG A 75 -10.04 5.42 -0.05
N PHE A 76 -9.17 4.42 0.07
CA PHE A 76 -7.78 4.63 -0.30
C PHE A 76 -7.71 4.83 -1.80
N THR A 77 -6.85 5.75 -2.24
CA THR A 77 -6.64 5.94 -3.67
C THR A 77 -5.47 5.10 -4.12
N LEU A 78 -5.54 4.63 -5.35
CA LEU A 78 -4.47 3.83 -5.93
C LEU A 78 -3.72 4.68 -6.94
N PRO A 79 -2.40 4.50 -7.03
CA PRO A 79 -1.66 5.10 -8.12
C PRO A 79 -2.03 4.36 -9.40
N ARG A 80 -1.70 4.92 -10.54
CA ARG A 80 -1.89 4.20 -11.79
C ARG A 80 -0.97 3.01 -11.81
N TYR A 81 -1.47 1.88 -12.26
CA TYR A 81 -0.65 0.69 -12.38
C TYR A 81 -1.20 -0.21 -13.48
N ASP A 82 -0.35 -1.10 -13.94
CA ASP A 82 -0.72 -2.05 -14.97
C ASP A 82 -1.39 -3.24 -14.30
N ALA A 83 -2.70 -3.37 -14.45
CA ALA A 83 -3.47 -4.40 -13.78
C ALA A 83 -3.16 -5.81 -14.30
N THR A 84 -2.44 -5.91 -15.42
CA THR A 84 -2.06 -7.23 -15.92
C THR A 84 -0.89 -7.81 -15.14
N ARG A 85 -0.17 -6.99 -14.39
CA ARG A 85 0.91 -7.46 -13.54
C ARG A 85 0.37 -7.95 -12.22
N LYS A 86 1.02 -8.94 -11.63
CA LYS A 86 0.60 -9.48 -10.35
C LYS A 86 1.02 -8.59 -9.19
N SER A 87 2.06 -7.82 -9.37
CA SER A 87 2.47 -6.86 -8.38
C SER A 87 2.98 -5.61 -9.08
N TYR A 88 2.98 -4.50 -8.37
CA TYR A 88 3.38 -3.23 -8.93
C TYR A 88 4.18 -2.44 -7.91
N SER A 89 5.37 -2.01 -8.31
CA SER A 89 6.24 -1.23 -7.44
C SER A 89 5.71 0.19 -7.31
N ILE A 90 5.65 0.70 -6.10
CA ILE A 90 5.22 2.09 -5.88
C ILE A 90 6.26 2.82 -5.06
N SER A 91 6.27 4.14 -5.17
CA SER A 91 7.24 4.96 -4.46
C SER A 91 6.82 5.19 -3.02
N TRP A 92 7.78 5.56 -2.18
CA TRP A 92 7.49 5.94 -0.80
C TRP A 92 6.48 7.09 -0.76
N HIS A 93 6.63 8.06 -1.64
CA HIS A 93 5.73 9.21 -1.70
C HIS A 93 4.29 8.77 -1.97
N ASP A 94 4.09 7.90 -2.96
CA ASP A 94 2.76 7.42 -3.29
C ASP A 94 2.19 6.57 -2.15
N LEU A 95 3.02 5.77 -1.50
CA LEU A 95 2.56 4.97 -0.37
C LEU A 95 2.04 5.87 0.75
N VAL A 96 2.79 6.92 1.08
CA VAL A 96 2.38 7.82 2.15
C VAL A 96 1.03 8.47 1.82
N LEU A 97 0.85 8.92 0.59
CA LEU A 97 -0.42 9.52 0.20
C LEU A 97 -1.56 8.52 0.25
N MET A 98 -1.30 7.28 -0.18
CA MET A 98 -2.31 6.23 -0.10
C MET A 98 -2.74 5.95 1.34
N VAL A 99 -1.77 5.77 2.22
CA VAL A 99 -2.04 5.42 3.61
C VAL A 99 -2.77 6.55 4.33
N GLU A 100 -2.48 7.79 3.96
CA GLU A 100 -3.16 8.93 4.55
C GLU A 100 -4.55 9.16 3.96
N GLY A 101 -4.89 8.42 2.92
CA GLY A 101 -6.21 8.56 2.31
C GLY A 101 -6.32 9.76 1.38
N ILE A 102 -5.18 10.27 0.92
CA ILE A 102 -5.18 11.43 0.03
C ILE A 102 -5.17 10.98 -1.43
N SER A 103 -6.04 11.57 -2.23
CA SER A 103 -6.09 11.24 -3.65
C SER A 103 -4.88 11.84 -4.36
N LEU A 104 -4.14 11.01 -5.07
CA LEU A 104 -2.96 11.46 -5.81
C LEU A 104 -3.35 12.46 -6.89
N GLU A 105 -4.40 12.17 -7.60
CA GLU A 105 -4.88 13.06 -8.63
C GLU A 105 -5.38 14.38 -8.08
N LYS A 106 -6.14 14.30 -7.01
CA LYS A 106 -6.65 15.52 -6.37
C LYS A 106 -5.52 16.35 -5.82
N THR A 107 -4.53 15.73 -5.25
CA THR A 107 -3.39 16.45 -4.71
C THR A 107 -2.70 17.25 -5.80
N THR A 108 -2.50 16.64 -6.96
CA THR A 108 -1.87 17.32 -8.07
C THR A 108 -2.71 18.48 -8.55
N ARG A 109 -4.00 18.26 -8.67
CA ARG A 109 -4.91 19.30 -9.10
C ARG A 109 -4.94 20.47 -8.13
N LYS A 110 -5.01 20.16 -6.85
CA LYS A 110 -5.01 21.20 -5.84
C LYS A 110 -3.76 22.04 -5.91
N LYS A 111 -2.64 21.43 -6.10
CA LYS A 111 -1.40 22.17 -6.22
C LYS A 111 -1.43 23.14 -7.38
N ARG A 112 -2.03 22.74 -8.49
CA ARG A 112 -2.09 23.59 -9.65
C ARG A 112 -3.11 24.71 -9.51
N LEU A 113 -4.24 24.40 -8.92
CA LEU A 113 -5.33 25.36 -8.83
C LEU A 113 -5.24 26.28 -7.64
N GLU A 114 -4.66 25.81 -6.57
CA GLU A 114 -4.64 26.55 -5.34
C GLU A 114 -3.36 26.49 -4.68
N ILE A 115 -2.43 26.95 -5.33
CA ILE A 115 -1.16 27.01 -4.77
C ILE A 115 -1.17 27.53 -3.43
N SER A 116 -2.11 28.34 -3.17
CA SER A 116 -2.22 28.83 -1.90
C SER A 116 -2.93 27.98 -0.95
N TYR A 117 -3.55 26.97 -1.37
CA TYR A 117 -4.39 26.25 -0.50
C TYR A 117 -3.68 25.46 0.42
N LYS A 118 -3.85 25.44 1.33
CA LYS A 118 -3.23 24.80 2.02
C LYS A 118 -3.64 23.76 2.21
N THR A 119 -3.51 23.14 2.04
CA THR A 119 -3.86 22.16 1.99
C THR A 119 -4.21 21.54 2.75
N ALA A 120 -4.39 21.49 3.13
CA ALA A 120 -4.67 20.70 3.99
C ALA A 120 -4.88 19.50 3.68
#